data_7098a1d231aa571ae24522d094fc9927
#
_entry.id   7098a1d231aa571ae24522d094fc9927
#
_cell.length_a   1.000
_cell.length_b   1.000
_cell.length_c   1.000
_cell.angle_alpha   90.00
_cell.angle_beta   90.00
_cell.angle_gamma   90.00
#
_symmetry.space_group_name_H-M   'P 1'
#
loop_
_entity.id
_entity.type
_entity.pdbx_description
1 polymer ?
#
loop_
_entity_poly.entity_id
_entity_poly.type
_entity_poly.pdbx_seq_one_letter_code
_entity_poly.pdbx_strand_id
1 'polypeptide(L)'
;GGSTPKGFDCSGFVKYVYEHFDVSLSRTSASQAKNGTKVNKADLKPGDLVFFDTDGGRNRINHVGIYIGNGKMIHSSSHFGGVVITDISGGFYAKSYMTARRVLK
;
A
#
# COMPACT_ATOMS: atom_id res chain seq x y z
N GLY A 1 -14.66 0.73 -6.07
CA GLY A 1 -13.44 1.42 -5.87
C GLY A 1 -13.25 2.64 -6.74
N GLY A 2 -12.46 3.56 -6.28
CA GLY A 2 -12.15 4.78 -6.99
C GLY A 2 -10.68 4.91 -7.34
N SER A 3 -10.41 5.51 -8.50
CA SER A 3 -9.06 5.79 -8.97
C SER A 3 -8.87 7.25 -9.34
N THR A 4 -9.77 8.12 -8.89
CA THR A 4 -9.70 9.56 -9.14
C THR A 4 -9.53 10.30 -7.81
N PRO A 5 -9.04 11.56 -7.83
CA PRO A 5 -8.86 12.33 -6.58
C PRO A 5 -10.13 12.51 -5.75
N LYS A 6 -11.31 12.35 -6.33
CA LYS A 6 -12.58 12.51 -5.61
C LYS A 6 -13.00 11.27 -4.83
N GLY A 7 -12.42 10.10 -5.13
CA GLY A 7 -12.81 8.89 -4.43
C GLY A 7 -11.84 7.76 -4.72
N PHE A 8 -10.70 7.77 -4.01
CA PHE A 8 -9.76 6.65 -4.12
C PHE A 8 -10.19 5.50 -3.23
N ASP A 9 -10.08 4.27 -3.75
CA ASP A 9 -9.81 3.14 -2.87
C ASP A 9 -8.29 3.03 -2.67
N CYS A 10 -7.83 2.10 -1.83
CA CYS A 10 -6.41 2.02 -1.48
C CYS A 10 -5.51 1.77 -2.70
N SER A 11 -5.88 0.83 -3.55
CA SER A 11 -5.09 0.49 -4.74
C SER A 11 -5.22 1.55 -5.82
N GLY A 12 -6.39 2.20 -5.93
CA GLY A 12 -6.58 3.31 -6.87
C GLY A 12 -5.73 4.52 -6.55
N PHE A 13 -5.58 4.83 -5.26
CA PHE A 13 -4.70 5.89 -4.80
C PHE A 13 -3.24 5.61 -5.20
N VAL A 14 -2.76 4.41 -4.90
CA VAL A 14 -1.38 4.02 -5.20
C VAL A 14 -1.14 4.04 -6.72
N LYS A 15 -2.07 3.50 -7.50
CA LYS A 15 -1.97 3.51 -8.95
C LYS A 15 -1.89 4.94 -9.50
N TYR A 16 -2.75 5.82 -8.99
CA TYR A 16 -2.78 7.23 -9.40
C TYR A 16 -1.44 7.91 -9.13
N VAL A 17 -0.89 7.74 -7.92
CA VAL A 17 0.39 8.35 -7.53
C VAL A 17 1.50 7.88 -8.45
N TYR A 18 1.62 6.58 -8.67
CA TYR A 18 2.74 6.04 -9.44
C TYR A 18 2.63 6.31 -10.95
N GLU A 19 1.44 6.54 -11.47
CA GLU A 19 1.29 6.98 -12.85
C GLU A 19 2.00 8.31 -13.11
N HIS A 20 2.12 9.16 -12.09
CA HIS A 20 2.87 10.42 -12.19
C HIS A 20 4.38 10.20 -12.30
N PHE A 21 4.86 9.01 -12.00
CA PHE A 21 6.27 8.64 -12.12
C PHE A 21 6.49 7.67 -13.29
N ASP A 22 5.53 7.59 -14.20
CA ASP A 22 5.55 6.67 -15.34
C ASP A 22 5.67 5.20 -14.93
N VAL A 23 5.13 4.85 -13.76
CA VAL A 23 5.06 3.48 -13.28
C VAL A 23 3.63 3.00 -13.41
N SER A 24 3.43 1.97 -14.24
CA SER A 24 2.12 1.39 -14.48
C SER A 24 1.90 0.23 -13.51
N LEU A 25 0.93 0.36 -12.62
CA LEU A 25 0.62 -0.66 -11.63
C LEU A 25 -0.68 -1.37 -11.99
N SER A 26 -0.82 -2.61 -11.52
CA SER A 26 -2.07 -3.35 -11.60
C SER A 26 -3.17 -2.61 -10.82
N ARG A 27 -4.44 -2.94 -11.09
CA ARG A 27 -5.56 -2.17 -10.54
C ARG A 27 -5.90 -2.52 -9.08
N THR A 28 -5.70 -3.75 -8.65
CA THR A 28 -6.09 -4.20 -7.31
C THR A 28 -4.88 -4.36 -6.39
N SER A 29 -5.09 -4.29 -5.07
CA SER A 29 -4.02 -4.49 -4.10
C SER A 29 -3.40 -5.87 -4.24
N ALA A 30 -4.21 -6.91 -4.41
CA ALA A 30 -3.71 -8.27 -4.57
C ALA A 30 -2.83 -8.43 -5.81
N SER A 31 -3.19 -7.81 -6.93
CA SER A 31 -2.40 -7.88 -8.16
C SER A 31 -1.17 -6.96 -8.10
N GLN A 32 -1.27 -5.82 -7.41
CA GLN A 32 -0.11 -4.93 -7.18
C GLN A 32 0.97 -5.64 -6.37
N ALA A 33 0.61 -6.58 -5.51
CA ALA A 33 1.56 -7.37 -4.74
C ALA A 33 2.43 -8.28 -5.60
N LYS A 34 2.17 -8.35 -6.89
CA LYS A 34 2.97 -9.09 -7.88
C LYS A 34 3.78 -8.15 -8.78
N ASN A 35 3.61 -6.83 -8.64
CA ASN A 35 4.38 -5.86 -9.41
C ASN A 35 5.76 -5.66 -8.79
N GLY A 36 6.73 -5.29 -9.62
CA GLY A 36 8.07 -4.97 -9.17
C GLY A 36 8.80 -6.11 -8.50
N THR A 37 9.67 -5.78 -7.55
CA THR A 37 10.52 -6.73 -6.84
C THR A 37 10.12 -6.82 -5.38
N LYS A 38 10.08 -8.03 -4.83
CA LYS A 38 9.77 -8.24 -3.42
C LYS A 38 10.84 -7.61 -2.53
N VAL A 39 10.40 -6.96 -1.45
CA VAL A 39 11.27 -6.31 -0.46
C VAL A 39 10.96 -6.91 0.90
N ASN A 40 12.00 -7.28 1.65
CA ASN A 40 11.83 -7.71 3.03
C ASN A 40 11.49 -6.51 3.91
N LYS A 41 10.73 -6.75 4.97
CA LYS A 41 10.30 -5.68 5.89
C LYS A 41 11.49 -4.88 6.44
N ALA A 42 12.60 -5.56 6.73
CA ALA A 42 13.80 -4.93 7.25
C ALA A 42 14.49 -3.99 6.26
N ASP A 43 14.17 -4.14 4.97
CA ASP A 43 14.81 -3.38 3.88
C ASP A 43 13.90 -2.32 3.28
N LEU A 44 12.78 -2.01 3.92
CA LEU A 44 11.83 -1.02 3.43
C LEU A 44 12.48 0.35 3.26
N LYS A 45 12.15 0.99 2.13
CA LYS A 45 12.58 2.36 1.81
C LYS A 45 11.38 3.18 1.38
N PRO A 46 11.41 4.51 1.59
CA PRO A 46 10.33 5.37 1.10
C PRO A 46 10.05 5.12 -0.39
N GLY A 47 8.79 4.98 -0.73
CA GLY A 47 8.35 4.65 -2.07
C GLY A 47 8.04 3.19 -2.30
N ASP A 48 8.41 2.31 -1.38
CA ASP A 48 8.01 0.90 -1.45
C ASP A 48 6.53 0.75 -1.15
N LEU A 49 5.88 -0.21 -1.82
CA LEU A 49 4.49 -0.55 -1.54
C LEU A 49 4.44 -1.57 -0.41
N VAL A 50 3.55 -1.35 0.55
CA VAL A 50 3.33 -2.27 1.67
C VAL A 50 1.91 -2.82 1.61
N PHE A 51 1.76 -4.10 1.87
CA PHE A 51 0.51 -4.84 1.65
C PHE A 51 0.05 -5.52 2.93
N PHE A 52 -1.27 -5.52 3.12
CA PHE A 52 -1.88 -5.98 4.36
C PHE A 52 -3.09 -6.87 4.12
N ASP A 53 -3.32 -7.78 5.06
CA ASP A 53 -4.58 -8.48 5.21
C ASP A 53 -5.31 -7.84 6.41
N THR A 54 -6.22 -6.93 6.13
CA THR A 54 -6.97 -6.21 7.17
C THR A 54 -8.29 -6.91 7.53
N ASP A 55 -8.51 -8.11 7.00
CA ASP A 55 -9.77 -8.81 7.07
C ASP A 55 -9.69 -10.06 7.99
N GLY A 56 -9.00 -9.91 9.13
CA GLY A 56 -9.03 -10.92 10.17
C GLY A 56 -8.20 -12.18 9.93
N GLY A 57 -7.08 -12.06 9.26
CA GLY A 57 -6.14 -13.19 9.15
C GLY A 57 -6.53 -14.24 8.13
N ARG A 58 -7.21 -13.85 7.07
CA ARG A 58 -7.59 -14.75 5.97
C ARG A 58 -6.46 -15.05 5.00
N ASN A 59 -5.26 -14.54 5.29
CA ASN A 59 -4.08 -14.69 4.46
C ASN A 59 -4.32 -14.19 3.03
N ARG A 60 -5.00 -13.06 2.92
CA ARG A 60 -5.43 -12.51 1.64
C ARG A 60 -5.20 -11.01 1.62
N ILE A 61 -4.38 -10.53 0.68
CA ILE A 61 -4.07 -9.10 0.55
C ILE A 61 -5.32 -8.34 0.09
N ASN A 62 -5.72 -7.37 0.90
CA ASN A 62 -6.87 -6.52 0.58
C ASN A 62 -6.59 -5.03 0.79
N HIS A 63 -5.38 -4.66 1.20
CA HIS A 63 -5.03 -3.26 1.44
C HIS A 63 -3.59 -2.99 1.03
N VAL A 64 -3.31 -1.78 0.56
CA VAL A 64 -1.98 -1.34 0.13
C VAL A 64 -1.76 0.10 0.53
N GLY A 65 -0.51 0.43 0.89
CA GLY A 65 -0.08 1.79 1.14
C GLY A 65 1.32 2.02 0.58
N ILE A 66 1.78 3.27 0.67
CA ILE A 66 3.12 3.66 0.24
C ILE A 66 3.94 3.95 1.49
N TYR A 67 5.05 3.23 1.66
CA TYR A 67 5.96 3.46 2.79
C TYR A 67 6.63 4.82 2.62
N ILE A 68 6.66 5.62 3.68
CA ILE A 68 7.25 6.96 3.65
C ILE A 68 8.44 7.10 4.61
N GLY A 69 8.88 6.00 5.21
CA GLY A 69 9.98 6.01 6.18
C GLY A 69 9.47 6.08 7.61
N ASN A 70 10.37 5.85 8.56
CA ASN A 70 10.12 5.96 10.00
C ASN A 70 8.93 5.11 10.48
N GLY A 71 8.71 3.97 9.86
CA GLY A 71 7.63 3.07 10.26
C GLY A 71 6.23 3.57 9.91
N LYS A 72 6.12 4.43 8.90
CA LYS A 72 4.84 5.03 8.50
C LYS A 72 4.53 4.79 7.04
N MET A 73 3.22 4.75 6.71
CA MET A 73 2.75 4.70 5.33
C MET A 73 1.73 5.81 5.07
N ILE A 74 1.64 6.23 3.81
CA ILE A 74 0.51 7.04 3.35
C ILE A 74 -0.41 6.13 2.53
N HIS A 75 -1.71 6.19 2.81
CA HIS A 75 -2.67 5.32 2.15
C HIS A 75 -4.06 5.94 2.13
N SER A 76 -4.90 5.48 1.22
CA SER A 76 -6.31 5.84 1.20
C SER A 76 -7.08 4.85 2.06
N SER A 77 -7.77 5.34 3.08
CA SER A 77 -8.48 4.50 4.03
C SER A 77 -9.94 4.93 4.13
N SER A 78 -10.86 4.00 3.86
CA SER A 78 -12.29 4.25 4.04
C SER A 78 -12.64 4.45 5.52
N HIS A 79 -11.89 3.82 6.42
CA HIS A 79 -12.09 3.97 7.86
C HIS A 79 -11.85 5.41 8.31
N PHE A 80 -10.84 6.08 7.75
CA PHE A 80 -10.51 7.46 8.09
C PHE A 80 -11.09 8.48 7.11
N GLY A 81 -11.82 8.02 6.10
CA GLY A 81 -12.50 8.90 5.15
C GLY A 81 -11.61 9.55 4.12
N GLY A 82 -10.44 9.00 3.84
CA GLY A 82 -9.56 9.53 2.80
C GLY A 82 -8.10 9.14 2.95
N VAL A 83 -7.23 9.96 2.40
CA VAL A 83 -5.78 9.71 2.43
C VAL A 83 -5.21 10.18 3.77
N VAL A 84 -4.53 9.27 4.46
CA VAL A 84 -3.95 9.52 5.78
C VAL A 84 -2.57 8.89 5.89
N ILE A 85 -1.80 9.37 6.88
CA ILE A 85 -0.51 8.76 7.27
C ILE A 85 -0.74 7.94 8.53
N THR A 86 -0.29 6.69 8.52
CA THR A 86 -0.52 5.75 9.61
C THR A 86 0.78 5.02 9.97
N ASP A 87 0.98 4.80 11.27
CA ASP A 87 2.11 4.00 11.77
C ASP A 87 1.86 2.52 11.45
N ILE A 88 2.88 1.86 10.90
CA ILE A 88 2.84 0.41 10.60
C ILE A 88 3.86 -0.38 11.40
N SER A 89 4.57 0.26 12.32
CA SER A 89 5.57 -0.39 13.16
C SER A 89 4.96 -1.13 14.36
N GLY A 90 3.70 -0.85 14.67
CA GLY A 90 2.99 -1.49 15.77
C GLY A 90 1.49 -1.53 15.50
N GLY A 91 0.74 -2.16 16.42
CA GLY A 91 -0.71 -2.19 16.39
C GLY A 91 -1.29 -3.00 15.24
N PHE A 92 -2.45 -2.57 14.77
CA PHE A 92 -3.25 -3.28 13.79
C PHE A 92 -2.48 -3.57 12.49
N TYR A 93 -1.81 -2.56 11.95
CA TYR A 93 -1.13 -2.73 10.66
C TYR A 93 0.16 -3.56 10.77
N ALA A 94 0.84 -3.55 11.91
CA ALA A 94 1.97 -4.46 12.13
C ALA A 94 1.50 -5.91 12.12
N LYS A 95 0.34 -6.19 12.72
CA LYS A 95 -0.24 -7.53 12.77
C LYS A 95 -0.80 -7.97 11.42
N SER A 96 -1.25 -7.03 10.61
CA SER A 96 -1.89 -7.29 9.31
C SER A 96 -0.90 -7.34 8.16
N TYR A 97 0.35 -6.96 8.39
CA TYR A 97 1.38 -6.87 7.36
C TYR A 97 1.61 -8.21 6.66
N MET A 98 1.68 -8.19 5.34
CA MET A 98 1.86 -9.38 4.52
C MET A 98 3.18 -9.37 3.75
N THR A 99 3.43 -8.34 2.96
CA THR A 99 4.60 -8.26 2.09
C THR A 99 4.81 -6.83 1.61
N ALA A 100 5.89 -6.63 0.86
CA ALA A 100 6.19 -5.34 0.25
C ALA A 100 6.80 -5.52 -1.13
N ARG A 101 6.68 -4.50 -1.98
CA ARG A 101 7.21 -4.48 -3.34
C ARG A 101 7.89 -3.16 -3.63
N ARG A 102 9.00 -3.21 -4.38
CA ARG A 102 9.69 -2.03 -4.88
C ARG A 102 9.41 -1.90 -6.36
N VAL A 103 8.73 -0.82 -6.74
CA VAL A 103 8.32 -0.57 -8.12
C VAL A 103 9.07 0.63 -8.72
N LEU A 104 9.65 1.48 -7.89
CA LEU A 104 10.55 2.55 -8.34
C LEU A 104 11.94 1.96 -8.58
N LYS A 105 12.57 2.44 -9.62
CA LYS A 105 13.92 2.00 -9.98
C LYS A 105 14.98 2.92 -9.39
#